data_03d2d382824861c1a3e9abd347da3c25
#
_entry.id   03d2d382824861c1a3e9abd347da3c25
#
_cell.length_a   1.000
_cell.length_b   1.000
_cell.length_c   1.000
_cell.angle_alpha   90.00
_cell.angle_beta   90.00
_cell.angle_gamma   90.00
#
_symmetry.space_group_name_H-M   'P 1'
#
loop_
_entity.id
_entity.type
_entity.pdbx_description
1 polymer ?
#
loop_
_entity_poly.entity_id
_entity_poly.type
_entity_poly.pdbx_seq_one_letter_code
_entity_poly.pdbx_strand_id
1 'polypeptide(L)'
;MQIARKFSSDKQRRDPFVVIVISIIIASVLMIYPLSYPIAAWRPLFMLLIMLYWSLCQPNWCGIWFAFSMGLYTDLLLDAPLGMNALSYVLIVFIIQYFTREKRILTFSNLWIITIFALVAHLLFILFAQVMGNIHFSITRHWQPLLSSVLFWPVIYYLLKRWRI
;
A
#
# COMPACT_ATOMS: atom_id res chain seq x y z
N MET A 1 -44.04 -9.52 13.92
CA MET A 1 -42.94 -9.21 14.84
C MET A 1 -41.55 -9.53 14.29
N GLN A 2 -41.40 -9.86 12.99
CA GLN A 2 -40.11 -10.17 12.32
C GLN A 2 -39.52 -9.00 11.51
N ILE A 3 -40.30 -7.97 11.21
CA ILE A 3 -39.87 -6.82 10.39
C ILE A 3 -38.95 -5.87 11.21
N ALA A 4 -39.17 -5.75 12.51
CA ALA A 4 -38.34 -4.90 13.38
C ALA A 4 -36.90 -5.41 13.60
N ARG A 5 -36.65 -6.72 13.41
CA ARG A 5 -35.31 -7.31 13.56
C ARG A 5 -34.40 -7.07 12.38
N LYS A 6 -34.94 -6.72 11.22
CA LYS A 6 -34.18 -6.49 9.98
C LYS A 6 -33.57 -5.08 9.93
N PHE A 7 -34.13 -4.12 10.67
CA PHE A 7 -33.63 -2.74 10.73
C PHE A 7 -32.54 -2.51 11.77
N SER A 8 -32.34 -3.44 12.72
CA SER A 8 -31.34 -3.31 13.78
C SER A 8 -29.95 -3.84 13.41
N SER A 9 -29.80 -4.45 12.23
CA SER A 9 -28.54 -5.05 11.78
C SER A 9 -27.80 -4.21 10.73
N ASP A 10 -28.33 -3.04 10.42
CA ASP A 10 -27.63 -2.03 9.63
C ASP A 10 -26.70 -1.20 10.54
N LYS A 11 -25.82 -1.93 11.23
CA LYS A 11 -24.69 -1.37 11.94
C LYS A 11 -23.80 -0.77 10.87
N GLN A 12 -24.03 0.51 10.61
CA GLN A 12 -23.26 1.50 9.87
C GLN A 12 -21.93 0.94 9.34
N ARG A 13 -21.99 0.10 8.28
CA ARG A 13 -20.83 -0.25 7.48
C ARG A 13 -20.43 1.07 6.84
N ARG A 14 -19.41 1.70 7.40
CA ARG A 14 -18.78 2.86 6.74
C ARG A 14 -18.46 2.41 5.32
N ASP A 15 -18.93 3.18 4.35
CA ASP A 15 -18.69 2.87 2.95
C ASP A 15 -17.20 2.65 2.75
N PRO A 16 -16.78 1.47 2.23
CA PRO A 16 -15.35 1.14 2.12
C PRO A 16 -14.60 2.21 1.33
N PHE A 17 -15.28 2.86 0.40
CA PHE A 17 -14.72 3.95 -0.40
C PHE A 17 -14.26 5.14 0.44
N VAL A 18 -15.08 5.59 1.40
CA VAL A 18 -14.74 6.73 2.28
C VAL A 18 -13.50 6.42 3.11
N VAL A 19 -13.41 5.20 3.65
CA VAL A 19 -12.26 4.77 4.46
C VAL A 19 -11.00 4.68 3.61
N ILE A 20 -11.11 4.21 2.35
CA ILE A 20 -10.01 4.17 1.39
C ILE A 20 -9.49 5.60 1.15
N VAL A 21 -10.37 6.53 0.79
CA VAL A 21 -10.00 7.92 0.49
C VAL A 21 -9.33 8.59 1.70
N ILE A 22 -9.92 8.45 2.89
CA ILE A 22 -9.33 9.01 4.13
C ILE A 22 -7.93 8.43 4.39
N SER A 23 -7.76 7.11 4.22
CA SER A 23 -6.47 6.47 4.43
C SER A 23 -5.40 6.97 3.45
N ILE A 24 -5.78 7.24 2.19
CA ILE A 24 -4.88 7.81 1.17
C ILE A 24 -4.48 9.24 1.55
N ILE A 25 -5.44 10.06 1.99
CA ILE A 25 -5.16 11.45 2.41
C ILE A 25 -4.18 11.45 3.59
N ILE A 26 -4.40 10.60 4.59
CA ILE A 26 -3.50 10.49 5.74
C ILE A 26 -2.10 10.06 5.31
N ALA A 27 -2.00 9.05 4.43
CA ALA A 27 -0.71 8.60 3.88
C ALA A 27 0.01 9.73 3.14
N SER A 28 -0.72 10.51 2.35
CA SER A 28 -0.16 11.64 1.60
C SER A 28 0.41 12.70 2.54
N VAL A 29 -0.33 13.06 3.58
CA VAL A 29 0.13 14.04 4.59
C VAL A 29 1.39 13.51 5.30
N LEU A 30 1.41 12.24 5.72
CA LEU A 30 2.58 11.64 6.35
C LEU A 30 3.79 11.58 5.43
N MET A 31 3.55 11.47 4.11
CA MET A 31 4.61 11.38 3.12
C MET A 31 5.20 12.75 2.78
N ILE A 32 4.40 13.81 2.79
CA ILE A 32 4.84 15.18 2.47
C ILE A 32 5.42 15.88 3.72
N TYR A 33 5.02 15.49 4.92
CA TYR A 33 5.41 16.18 6.15
C TYR A 33 6.93 16.35 6.24
N PRO A 34 7.44 17.59 6.41
CA PRO A 34 8.87 17.87 6.46
C PRO A 34 9.50 17.30 7.75
N LEU A 35 10.24 16.22 7.61
CA LEU A 35 11.03 15.62 8.69
C LEU A 35 12.49 16.06 8.56
N SER A 36 13.19 16.16 9.70
CA SER A 36 14.64 16.40 9.70
C SER A 36 15.37 15.31 8.92
N TYR A 37 16.45 15.69 8.23
CA TYR A 37 17.16 14.83 7.28
C TYR A 37 17.46 13.40 7.79
N PRO A 38 17.94 13.15 9.02
CA PRO A 38 18.21 11.79 9.50
C PRO A 38 16.93 10.95 9.65
N ILE A 39 15.81 11.56 10.04
CA ILE A 39 14.53 10.87 10.22
C ILE A 39 13.81 10.65 8.89
N ALA A 40 13.98 11.56 7.94
CA ALA A 40 13.40 11.46 6.61
C ALA A 40 13.88 10.20 5.84
N ALA A 41 15.12 9.76 6.09
CA ALA A 41 15.67 8.54 5.49
C ALA A 41 14.96 7.26 5.96
N TRP A 42 14.36 7.26 7.15
CA TRP A 42 13.62 6.13 7.72
C TRP A 42 12.11 6.20 7.45
N ARG A 43 11.68 7.07 6.54
CA ARG A 43 10.26 7.22 6.22
C ARG A 43 9.70 5.97 5.57
N PRO A 44 8.66 5.31 6.15
CA PRO A 44 8.02 4.14 5.55
C PRO A 44 7.33 4.49 4.23
N LEU A 45 7.19 3.51 3.36
CA LEU A 45 6.47 3.60 2.09
C LEU A 45 4.95 3.52 2.33
N PHE A 46 4.38 4.53 3.03
CA PHE A 46 2.98 4.53 3.45
C PHE A 46 2.01 4.26 2.32
N MET A 47 2.24 4.87 1.15
CA MET A 47 1.37 4.72 -0.03
C MET A 47 1.33 3.27 -0.51
N LEU A 48 2.51 2.62 -0.61
CA LEU A 48 2.61 1.21 -0.99
C LEU A 48 1.91 0.30 0.03
N LEU A 49 2.11 0.55 1.33
CA LEU A 49 1.50 -0.25 2.40
C LEU A 49 -0.02 -0.14 2.41
N ILE A 50 -0.57 1.05 2.25
CA ILE A 50 -2.03 1.27 2.17
C ILE A 50 -2.61 0.65 0.91
N MET A 51 -1.96 0.83 -0.23
CA MET A 51 -2.35 0.20 -1.49
C MET A 51 -2.39 -1.32 -1.37
N LEU A 52 -1.34 -1.93 -0.77
CA LEU A 52 -1.28 -3.38 -0.53
C LEU A 52 -2.43 -3.86 0.38
N TYR A 53 -2.66 -3.16 1.49
CA TYR A 53 -3.75 -3.51 2.40
C TYR A 53 -5.10 -3.55 1.70
N TRP A 54 -5.44 -2.50 0.94
CA TRP A 54 -6.72 -2.43 0.25
C TRP A 54 -6.83 -3.41 -0.90
N SER A 55 -5.78 -3.63 -1.68
CA SER A 55 -5.76 -4.62 -2.76
C SER A 55 -5.93 -6.05 -2.25
N LEU A 56 -5.43 -6.36 -1.04
CA LEU A 56 -5.61 -7.67 -0.41
C LEU A 56 -6.98 -7.83 0.24
N CYS A 57 -7.48 -6.77 0.89
CA CYS A 57 -8.74 -6.83 1.63
C CYS A 57 -9.99 -6.59 0.77
N GLN A 58 -9.86 -5.82 -0.31
CA GLN A 58 -10.95 -5.42 -1.21
C GLN A 58 -10.56 -5.54 -2.68
N PRO A 59 -10.22 -6.75 -3.17
CA PRO A 59 -9.71 -6.95 -4.54
C PRO A 59 -10.71 -6.53 -5.61
N ASN A 60 -12.02 -6.54 -5.31
CA ASN A 60 -13.06 -6.14 -6.26
C ASN A 60 -13.05 -4.62 -6.55
N TRP A 61 -12.64 -3.80 -5.58
CA TRP A 61 -12.58 -2.33 -5.71
C TRP A 61 -11.17 -1.83 -5.96
N CYS A 62 -10.20 -2.48 -5.32
CA CYS A 62 -8.79 -2.07 -5.34
C CYS A 62 -7.96 -3.03 -6.20
N GLY A 63 -8.29 -3.06 -7.50
CA GLY A 63 -7.59 -3.86 -8.51
C GLY A 63 -6.39 -3.15 -9.13
N ILE A 64 -6.00 -3.61 -10.33
CA ILE A 64 -4.85 -3.10 -11.10
C ILE A 64 -5.00 -1.61 -11.40
N TRP A 65 -6.18 -1.13 -11.76
CA TRP A 65 -6.44 0.29 -12.04
C TRP A 65 -6.25 1.18 -10.81
N PHE A 66 -6.66 0.67 -9.64
CA PHE A 66 -6.42 1.36 -8.37
C PHE A 66 -4.92 1.46 -8.09
N ALA A 67 -4.17 0.36 -8.27
CA ALA A 67 -2.72 0.35 -8.08
C ALA A 67 -2.02 1.32 -9.04
N PHE A 68 -2.43 1.37 -10.30
CA PHE A 68 -1.90 2.30 -11.29
C PHE A 68 -2.13 3.76 -10.88
N SER A 69 -3.36 4.11 -10.50
CA SER A 69 -3.70 5.46 -10.04
C SER A 69 -2.92 5.87 -8.80
N MET A 70 -2.80 4.95 -7.83
CA MET A 70 -2.02 5.16 -6.60
C MET A 70 -0.53 5.36 -6.88
N GLY A 71 0.02 4.60 -7.83
CA GLY A 71 1.41 4.72 -8.23
C GLY A 71 1.70 6.04 -8.95
N LEU A 72 0.83 6.47 -9.89
CA LEU A 72 0.93 7.77 -10.52
C LEU A 72 0.83 8.92 -9.50
N TYR A 73 -0.09 8.80 -8.56
CA TYR A 73 -0.22 9.77 -7.48
C TYR A 73 1.05 9.84 -6.62
N THR A 74 1.67 8.69 -6.35
CA THR A 74 2.95 8.62 -5.61
C THR A 74 4.08 9.25 -6.42
N ASP A 75 4.13 9.03 -7.74
CA ASP A 75 5.12 9.66 -8.62
C ASP A 75 5.03 11.18 -8.56
N LEU A 76 3.81 11.73 -8.61
CA LEU A 76 3.57 13.17 -8.50
C LEU A 76 3.95 13.74 -7.13
N LEU A 77 3.69 12.99 -6.04
CA LEU A 77 4.01 13.43 -4.68
C LEU A 77 5.52 13.45 -4.40
N LEU A 78 6.28 12.58 -5.04
CA LEU A 78 7.71 12.41 -4.81
C LEU A 78 8.59 13.11 -5.86
N ASP A 79 7.99 13.83 -6.81
CA ASP A 79 8.70 14.38 -7.99
C ASP A 79 9.53 13.29 -8.71
N ALA A 80 9.03 12.04 -8.72
CA ALA A 80 9.67 10.92 -9.38
C ALA A 80 9.32 10.90 -10.88
N PRO A 81 10.13 10.20 -11.71
CA PRO A 81 9.78 9.98 -13.11
C PRO A 81 8.40 9.30 -13.20
N LEU A 82 7.48 9.93 -13.94
CA LEU A 82 6.12 9.42 -14.09
C LEU A 82 6.11 8.00 -14.63
N GLY A 83 5.38 7.12 -13.98
CA GLY A 83 5.24 5.71 -14.34
C GLY A 83 6.14 4.77 -13.53
N MET A 84 7.16 5.27 -12.85
CA MET A 84 8.11 4.43 -12.12
C MET A 84 7.44 3.68 -10.96
N ASN A 85 6.77 4.38 -10.06
CA ASN A 85 5.99 3.76 -8.99
C ASN A 85 4.70 3.13 -9.52
N ALA A 86 4.06 3.74 -10.54
CA ALA A 86 2.84 3.21 -11.13
C ALA A 86 3.04 1.81 -11.71
N LEU A 87 4.08 1.58 -12.50
CA LEU A 87 4.40 0.26 -13.05
C LEU A 87 4.76 -0.75 -11.97
N SER A 88 5.56 -0.33 -10.99
CA SER A 88 5.91 -1.18 -9.85
C SER A 88 4.66 -1.64 -9.08
N TYR A 89 3.74 -0.73 -8.76
CA TYR A 89 2.51 -1.04 -8.02
C TYR A 89 1.58 -1.97 -8.81
N VAL A 90 1.43 -1.73 -10.11
CA VAL A 90 0.65 -2.60 -11.00
C VAL A 90 1.21 -4.03 -11.02
N LEU A 91 2.52 -4.17 -11.21
CA LEU A 91 3.17 -5.48 -11.23
C LEU A 91 3.00 -6.22 -9.91
N ILE A 92 3.19 -5.53 -8.79
CA ILE A 92 3.03 -6.11 -7.45
C ILE A 92 1.59 -6.59 -7.23
N VAL A 93 0.60 -5.74 -7.52
CA VAL A 93 -0.82 -6.09 -7.34
C VAL A 93 -1.22 -7.22 -8.27
N PHE A 94 -0.75 -7.21 -9.53
CA PHE A 94 -1.00 -8.29 -10.47
C PHE A 94 -0.47 -9.64 -9.95
N ILE A 95 0.78 -9.68 -9.50
CA ILE A 95 1.41 -10.88 -8.95
C ILE A 95 0.66 -11.36 -7.70
N ILE A 96 0.38 -10.44 -6.76
CA ILE A 96 -0.31 -10.77 -5.52
C ILE A 96 -1.72 -11.30 -5.78
N GLN A 97 -2.48 -10.65 -6.66
CA GLN A 97 -3.84 -11.09 -6.98
C GLN A 97 -3.83 -12.45 -7.68
N TYR A 98 -2.86 -12.71 -8.55
CA TYR A 98 -2.69 -14.01 -9.19
C TYR A 98 -2.48 -15.12 -8.16
N PHE A 99 -1.57 -14.95 -7.21
CA PHE A 99 -1.28 -15.94 -6.17
C PHE A 99 -2.37 -16.06 -5.10
N THR A 100 -3.09 -14.96 -4.80
CA THR A 100 -4.11 -14.95 -3.74
C THR A 100 -5.47 -15.43 -4.23
N ARG A 101 -5.70 -15.47 -5.54
CA ARG A 101 -6.98 -15.86 -6.14
C ARG A 101 -7.39 -17.28 -5.77
N GLU A 102 -6.45 -18.21 -5.62
CA GLU A 102 -6.71 -19.62 -5.29
C GLU A 102 -6.78 -19.92 -3.79
N LYS A 103 -6.17 -19.08 -2.94
CA LYS A 103 -6.03 -19.36 -1.51
C LYS A 103 -6.67 -18.27 -0.66
N ARG A 104 -7.86 -18.54 -0.19
CA ARG A 104 -8.63 -17.69 0.76
C ARG A 104 -8.01 -17.59 2.16
N ILE A 105 -6.70 -17.71 2.30
CA ILE A 105 -6.04 -17.74 3.61
C ILE A 105 -5.46 -16.35 3.91
N LEU A 106 -6.33 -15.42 4.32
CA LEU A 106 -5.96 -14.11 4.84
C LEU A 106 -5.59 -14.19 6.33
N THR A 107 -4.68 -15.08 6.67
CA THR A 107 -4.08 -15.11 8.01
C THR A 107 -3.08 -13.96 8.13
N PHE A 108 -2.99 -13.33 9.32
CA PHE A 108 -2.06 -12.21 9.55
C PHE A 108 -0.62 -12.52 9.12
N SER A 109 -0.13 -13.72 9.43
CA SER A 109 1.22 -14.17 9.06
C SER A 109 1.42 -14.21 7.54
N ASN A 110 0.41 -14.70 6.79
CA ASN A 110 0.49 -14.75 5.33
C ASN A 110 0.48 -13.36 4.72
N LEU A 111 -0.33 -12.44 5.26
CA LEU A 111 -0.35 -11.06 4.83
C LEU A 111 1.00 -10.38 5.05
N TRP A 112 1.67 -10.68 6.16
CA TRP A 112 2.99 -10.14 6.46
C TRP A 112 4.05 -10.63 5.46
N ILE A 113 4.07 -11.93 5.17
CA ILE A 113 4.98 -12.52 4.19
C ILE A 113 4.76 -11.91 2.80
N ILE A 114 3.50 -11.78 2.38
CA ILE A 114 3.13 -11.15 1.10
C ILE A 114 3.63 -9.71 1.04
N THR A 115 3.49 -8.97 2.15
CA THR A 115 3.94 -7.57 2.21
C THR A 115 5.46 -7.47 2.11
N ILE A 116 6.21 -8.33 2.80
CA ILE A 116 7.68 -8.37 2.68
C ILE A 116 8.08 -8.66 1.23
N PHE A 117 7.45 -9.66 0.60
CA PHE A 117 7.71 -9.98 -0.80
C PHE A 117 7.40 -8.80 -1.73
N ALA A 118 6.28 -8.11 -1.51
CA ALA A 118 5.90 -6.94 -2.28
C ALA A 118 6.90 -5.77 -2.12
N LEU A 119 7.39 -5.54 -0.90
CA LEU A 119 8.40 -4.50 -0.63
C LEU A 119 9.73 -4.82 -1.32
N VAL A 120 10.16 -6.08 -1.29
CA VAL A 120 11.37 -6.52 -1.99
C VAL A 120 11.20 -6.39 -3.51
N ALA A 121 10.06 -6.82 -4.05
CA ALA A 121 9.75 -6.68 -5.47
C ALA A 121 9.72 -5.20 -5.91
N HIS A 122 9.15 -4.32 -5.09
CA HIS A 122 9.18 -2.88 -5.32
C HIS A 122 10.62 -2.36 -5.40
N LEU A 123 11.46 -2.70 -4.42
CA LEU A 123 12.88 -2.30 -4.43
C LEU A 123 13.58 -2.75 -5.71
N LEU A 124 13.46 -4.03 -6.04
CA LEU A 124 14.11 -4.59 -7.23
C LEU A 124 13.66 -3.87 -8.51
N PHE A 125 12.36 -3.57 -8.60
CA PHE A 125 11.83 -2.83 -9.75
C PHE A 125 12.39 -1.41 -9.83
N ILE A 126 12.42 -0.67 -8.72
CA ILE A 126 12.98 0.68 -8.66
C ILE A 126 14.48 0.67 -9.02
N LEU A 127 15.25 -0.28 -8.49
CA LEU A 127 16.67 -0.43 -8.84
C LEU A 127 16.85 -0.74 -10.32
N PHE A 128 16.05 -1.63 -10.89
CA PHE A 128 16.07 -1.94 -12.31
C PHE A 128 15.74 -0.70 -13.17
N ALA A 129 14.71 0.05 -12.80
CA ALA A 129 14.31 1.27 -13.51
C ALA A 129 15.40 2.35 -13.45
N GLN A 130 16.10 2.51 -12.31
CA GLN A 130 17.22 3.43 -12.17
C GLN A 130 18.40 3.06 -13.06
N VAL A 131 18.74 1.76 -13.14
CA VAL A 131 19.81 1.26 -14.02
C VAL A 131 19.47 1.54 -15.49
N MET A 132 18.21 1.28 -15.90
CA MET A 132 17.76 1.55 -17.27
C MET A 132 17.71 3.04 -17.61
N GLY A 133 17.34 3.87 -16.63
CA GLY A 133 17.25 5.34 -16.78
C GLY A 133 18.59 6.07 -16.68
N ASN A 134 19.70 5.37 -16.47
CA ASN A 134 21.04 5.97 -16.26
C ASN A 134 21.06 7.01 -15.12
N ILE A 135 20.20 6.82 -14.12
CA ILE A 135 20.08 7.68 -12.94
C ILE A 135 21.07 7.21 -11.89
N HIS A 136 21.71 8.14 -11.18
CA HIS A 136 22.69 7.83 -10.15
C HIS A 136 22.17 6.82 -9.12
N PHE A 137 22.84 5.67 -9.06
CA PHE A 137 22.49 4.53 -8.24
C PHE A 137 23.03 4.68 -6.82
N SER A 138 22.14 4.68 -5.81
CA SER A 138 22.55 4.60 -4.41
C SER A 138 21.71 3.57 -3.65
N ILE A 139 22.23 2.36 -3.53
CA ILE A 139 21.60 1.26 -2.74
C ILE A 139 21.37 1.70 -1.28
N THR A 140 22.32 2.44 -0.72
CA THR A 140 22.29 2.88 0.68
C THR A 140 21.06 3.71 1.04
N ARG A 141 20.41 4.34 0.08
CA ARG A 141 19.25 5.20 0.31
C ARG A 141 17.91 4.45 0.32
N HIS A 142 17.87 3.21 -0.19
CA HIS A 142 16.62 2.48 -0.42
C HIS A 142 16.30 1.42 0.64
N TRP A 143 17.28 0.94 1.39
CA TRP A 143 17.05 -0.11 2.39
C TRP A 143 16.38 0.39 3.69
N GLN A 144 16.63 1.64 4.07
CA GLN A 144 16.06 2.25 5.27
C GLN A 144 14.52 2.33 5.22
N PRO A 145 13.90 2.86 4.14
CA PRO A 145 12.43 2.87 3.99
C PRO A 145 11.81 1.48 3.97
N LEU A 146 12.54 0.47 3.49
CA LEU A 146 12.04 -0.92 3.51
C LEU A 146 11.94 -1.46 4.92
N LEU A 147 13.01 -1.37 5.72
CA LEU A 147 13.01 -1.85 7.09
C LEU A 147 11.92 -1.16 7.92
N SER A 148 11.82 0.16 7.81
CA SER A 148 10.75 0.89 8.48
C SER A 148 9.36 0.46 8.02
N SER A 149 9.15 0.20 6.72
CA SER A 149 7.87 -0.27 6.19
C SER A 149 7.47 -1.63 6.75
N VAL A 150 8.41 -2.57 6.88
CA VAL A 150 8.16 -3.88 7.50
C VAL A 150 7.75 -3.73 8.96
N LEU A 151 8.41 -2.83 9.72
CA LEU A 151 8.08 -2.57 11.12
C LEU A 151 6.72 -1.87 11.30
N PHE A 152 6.38 -0.95 10.40
CA PHE A 152 5.11 -0.22 10.45
C PHE A 152 3.92 -1.00 9.92
N TRP A 153 4.14 -2.09 9.16
CA TRP A 153 3.06 -2.90 8.61
C TRP A 153 2.03 -3.38 9.63
N PRO A 154 2.40 -4.00 10.78
CA PRO A 154 1.42 -4.44 11.76
C PRO A 154 0.57 -3.28 12.30
N VAL A 155 1.17 -2.11 12.52
CA VAL A 155 0.46 -0.91 12.99
C VAL A 155 -0.59 -0.48 11.98
N ILE A 156 -0.19 -0.35 10.70
CA ILE A 156 -1.09 0.02 9.61
C ILE A 156 -2.21 -1.01 9.44
N TYR A 157 -1.87 -2.30 9.50
CA TYR A 157 -2.84 -3.39 9.41
C TYR A 157 -3.90 -3.31 10.51
N TYR A 158 -3.49 -3.16 11.78
CA TYR A 158 -4.43 -3.05 12.90
C TYR A 158 -5.27 -1.79 12.85
N LEU A 159 -4.68 -0.66 12.47
CA LEU A 159 -5.37 0.61 12.34
C LEU A 159 -6.47 0.53 11.25
N LEU A 160 -6.11 0.08 10.06
CA LEU A 160 -7.03 -0.03 8.93
C LEU A 160 -8.10 -1.11 9.17
N LYS A 161 -7.72 -2.23 9.81
CA LYS A 161 -8.67 -3.26 10.22
C LYS A 161 -9.72 -2.71 11.19
N ARG A 162 -9.30 -1.91 12.16
CA ARG A 162 -10.21 -1.27 13.12
C ARG A 162 -11.15 -0.27 12.44
N TRP A 163 -10.70 0.41 11.40
CA TRP A 163 -11.51 1.38 10.66
C TRP A 163 -12.49 0.72 9.69
N ARG A 164 -12.19 -0.49 9.25
CA ARG A 164 -13.05 -1.27 8.36
C ARG A 164 -14.23 -1.94 9.08
N ILE A 165 -14.12 -2.17 10.40
CA ILE A 165 -15.19 -2.74 11.25
C ILE A 165 -16.12 -1.63 11.67
#